data_5c3a665f17910a261a11e2e68bba32d7
#
_entry.id   5c3a665f17910a261a11e2e68bba32d7
#
_cell.length_a   1.000
_cell.length_b   1.000
_cell.length_c   1.000
_cell.angle_alpha   90.00
_cell.angle_beta   90.00
_cell.angle_gamma   90.00
#
_symmetry.space_group_name_H-M   'P 1'
#
loop_
_entity.id
_entity.type
_entity.pdbx_description
1 polymer ?
#
loop_
_entity_poly.entity_id
_entity_poly.type
_entity_poly.pdbx_seq_one_letter_code
_entity_poly.pdbx_strand_id
1 'polypeptide(L)'
;MKDRLMKLWREYRGFMLFVVLMIIFRSALADWNTVPSGSMKPTILEGDRIFVNKLAYDLRVPLTHISIFRFSDPRRGDIVVFDSKAADTRLVKRVIGLPGDIVEMRDNRLTINGVAARYSSVEHTRDAIFAIESYGGMMHRIELAPTGASRFSSFGPVKVPQDRYLVLGDNRDNSADSRVRGFIPRGEIVGDARTVVLSVDYDRYYLPRMDRFFREL
;
A
#
# COMPACT_ATOMS: atom_id res chain seq x y z
N MET A 1 4.07 -17.89 -48.06
CA MET A 1 4.07 -17.82 -46.57
C MET A 1 4.61 -16.47 -46.09
N LYS A 2 5.75 -15.99 -46.60
CA LYS A 2 6.32 -14.68 -46.24
C LYS A 2 5.40 -13.48 -46.56
N ASP A 3 4.72 -13.47 -47.70
CA ASP A 3 3.83 -12.38 -48.10
C ASP A 3 2.60 -12.23 -47.23
N ARG A 4 2.04 -13.35 -46.72
CA ARG A 4 0.94 -13.35 -45.76
C ARG A 4 1.38 -12.80 -44.39
N LEU A 5 2.58 -13.16 -43.95
CA LEU A 5 3.18 -12.65 -42.72
C LEU A 5 3.44 -11.14 -42.78
N MET A 6 3.98 -10.65 -43.90
CA MET A 6 4.23 -9.22 -44.13
C MET A 6 2.92 -8.43 -44.21
N LYS A 7 1.86 -9.00 -44.79
CA LYS A 7 0.54 -8.33 -44.85
C LYS A 7 -0.07 -8.23 -43.45
N LEU A 8 -0.06 -9.31 -42.68
CA LEU A 8 -0.51 -9.34 -41.27
C LEU A 8 0.30 -8.36 -40.42
N TRP A 9 1.64 -8.34 -40.53
CA TRP A 9 2.47 -7.38 -39.81
C TRP A 9 2.10 -5.92 -40.12
N ARG A 10 1.89 -5.60 -41.44
CA ARG A 10 1.52 -4.24 -41.83
C ARG A 10 0.14 -3.83 -41.33
N GLU A 11 -0.79 -4.78 -41.26
CA GLU A 11 -2.14 -4.57 -40.79
C GLU A 11 -2.19 -4.38 -39.24
N TYR A 12 -1.45 -5.19 -38.49
CA TYR A 12 -1.52 -5.21 -37.02
C TYR A 12 -0.38 -4.47 -36.30
N ARG A 13 0.60 -3.92 -37.01
CA ARG A 13 1.76 -3.24 -36.39
C ARG A 13 1.36 -2.12 -35.41
N GLY A 14 0.32 -1.35 -35.73
CA GLY A 14 -0.18 -0.28 -34.86
C GLY A 14 -0.79 -0.83 -33.56
N PHE A 15 -1.57 -1.89 -33.67
CA PHE A 15 -2.13 -2.59 -32.51
C PHE A 15 -1.02 -3.23 -31.67
N MET A 16 -0.05 -3.89 -32.29
CA MET A 16 1.10 -4.48 -31.57
C MET A 16 1.92 -3.42 -30.84
N LEU A 17 2.18 -2.27 -31.50
CA LEU A 17 2.87 -1.14 -30.87
C LEU A 17 2.08 -0.61 -29.67
N PHE A 18 0.76 -0.45 -29.79
CA PHE A 18 -0.11 -0.04 -28.70
C PHE A 18 -0.02 -1.01 -27.51
N VAL A 19 -0.08 -2.32 -27.77
CA VAL A 19 0.02 -3.35 -26.72
C VAL A 19 1.39 -3.29 -26.03
N VAL A 20 2.47 -3.16 -26.79
CA VAL A 20 3.84 -3.03 -26.24
C VAL A 20 3.95 -1.77 -25.36
N LEU A 21 3.47 -0.63 -25.85
CA LEU A 21 3.49 0.62 -25.09
C LEU A 21 2.64 0.52 -23.80
N MET A 22 1.50 -0.16 -23.89
CA MET A 22 0.63 -0.40 -22.71
C MET A 22 1.31 -1.30 -21.68
N ILE A 23 2.02 -2.35 -22.13
CA ILE A 23 2.79 -3.22 -21.23
C ILE A 23 3.90 -2.42 -20.55
N ILE A 24 4.65 -1.61 -21.29
CA ILE A 24 5.71 -0.75 -20.76
C ILE A 24 5.11 0.24 -19.74
N PHE A 25 4.01 0.90 -20.10
CA PHE A 25 3.33 1.86 -19.23
C PHE A 25 2.93 1.22 -17.91
N ARG A 26 2.19 0.09 -17.95
CA ARG A 26 1.76 -0.62 -16.74
C ARG A 26 2.90 -1.19 -15.92
N SER A 27 3.97 -1.62 -16.57
CA SER A 27 5.10 -2.22 -15.88
C SER A 27 5.98 -1.18 -15.19
N ALA A 28 6.27 -0.05 -15.83
CA ALA A 28 7.29 0.90 -15.36
C ALA A 28 6.73 2.18 -14.74
N LEU A 29 5.53 2.64 -15.15
CA LEU A 29 5.05 3.98 -14.79
C LEU A 29 3.90 3.96 -13.80
N ALA A 30 2.83 3.25 -14.13
CA ALA A 30 1.62 3.23 -13.31
C ALA A 30 0.86 1.91 -13.44
N ASP A 31 0.19 1.52 -12.39
CA ASP A 31 -0.64 0.32 -12.37
C ASP A 31 -1.88 0.55 -11.49
N TRP A 32 -2.85 -0.35 -11.60
CA TRP A 32 -3.97 -0.42 -10.67
C TRP A 32 -4.06 -1.81 -10.07
N ASN A 33 -4.22 -1.85 -8.76
CA ASN A 33 -4.30 -3.10 -8.02
C ASN A 33 -5.65 -3.22 -7.32
N THR A 34 -6.23 -4.42 -7.38
CA THR A 34 -7.41 -4.75 -6.58
C THR A 34 -6.97 -5.06 -5.16
N VAL A 35 -7.72 -4.56 -4.18
CA VAL A 35 -7.47 -4.80 -2.75
C VAL A 35 -8.35 -5.96 -2.27
N PRO A 36 -7.76 -7.13 -1.96
CA PRO A 36 -8.52 -8.33 -1.60
C PRO A 36 -8.80 -8.45 -0.10
N SER A 37 -8.20 -7.62 0.75
CA SER A 37 -8.25 -7.77 2.20
C SER A 37 -8.51 -6.46 2.94
N GLY A 38 -9.13 -6.57 4.12
CA GLY A 38 -9.49 -5.43 4.97
C GLY A 38 -8.35 -4.89 5.84
N SER A 39 -7.09 -5.25 5.60
CA SER A 39 -5.96 -4.85 6.46
C SER A 39 -5.67 -3.36 6.48
N MET A 40 -6.21 -2.60 5.53
CA MET A 40 -6.09 -1.14 5.42
C MET A 40 -7.41 -0.41 5.71
N LYS A 41 -8.43 -1.10 6.25
CA LYS A 41 -9.65 -0.45 6.74
C LYS A 41 -9.30 0.55 7.84
N PRO A 42 -9.98 1.67 7.92
CA PRO A 42 -11.11 2.14 7.10
C PRO A 42 -10.66 2.93 5.86
N THR A 43 -9.35 3.11 5.65
CA THR A 43 -8.80 3.92 4.55
C THR A 43 -9.08 3.28 3.19
N ILE A 44 -8.71 2.00 3.05
CA ILE A 44 -8.94 1.20 1.85
C ILE A 44 -9.81 0.01 2.22
N LEU A 45 -10.86 -0.24 1.42
CA LEU A 45 -11.81 -1.33 1.61
C LEU A 45 -11.54 -2.48 0.65
N GLU A 46 -12.01 -3.66 1.01
CA GLU A 46 -12.07 -4.80 0.09
C GLU A 46 -12.93 -4.43 -1.12
N GLY A 47 -12.43 -4.76 -2.32
CA GLY A 47 -13.08 -4.38 -3.59
C GLY A 47 -12.68 -3.02 -4.15
N ASP A 48 -11.87 -2.23 -3.40
CA ASP A 48 -11.25 -1.04 -3.95
C ASP A 48 -10.20 -1.42 -5.01
N ARG A 49 -10.13 -0.62 -6.06
CA ARG A 49 -9.02 -0.62 -7.01
C ARG A 49 -8.22 0.65 -6.82
N ILE A 50 -7.00 0.51 -6.34
CA ILE A 50 -6.09 1.61 -6.07
C ILE A 50 -5.17 1.88 -7.26
N PHE A 51 -4.95 3.15 -7.56
CA PHE A 51 -3.93 3.58 -8.50
C PHE A 51 -2.56 3.57 -7.82
N VAL A 52 -1.58 2.94 -8.46
CA VAL A 52 -0.20 2.83 -7.97
C VAL A 52 0.71 3.64 -8.87
N ASN A 53 1.26 4.71 -8.33
CA ASN A 53 2.30 5.50 -8.99
C ASN A 53 3.67 4.87 -8.75
N LYS A 54 4.20 4.18 -9.74
CA LYS A 54 5.52 3.53 -9.66
C LYS A 54 6.67 4.54 -9.77
N LEU A 55 6.44 5.66 -10.46
CA LEU A 55 7.42 6.74 -10.58
C LEU A 55 7.56 7.58 -9.29
N ALA A 56 6.72 7.35 -8.27
CA ALA A 56 6.84 8.08 -7.02
C ALA A 56 8.23 7.91 -6.39
N TYR A 57 8.84 6.75 -6.59
CA TYR A 57 10.11 6.41 -5.95
C TYR A 57 11.23 6.06 -6.93
N ASP A 58 10.95 5.24 -7.95
CA ASP A 58 11.96 4.70 -8.86
C ASP A 58 11.48 4.71 -10.31
N LEU A 59 12.43 4.84 -11.25
CA LEU A 59 12.24 4.38 -12.62
C LEU A 59 12.83 2.96 -12.73
N ARG A 60 12.01 1.99 -13.09
CA ARG A 60 12.43 0.59 -13.19
C ARG A 60 12.43 0.10 -14.63
N VAL A 61 13.31 -0.86 -14.92
CA VAL A 61 13.28 -1.60 -16.19
C VAL A 61 11.93 -2.33 -16.28
N PRO A 62 11.16 -2.14 -17.37
CA PRO A 62 9.89 -2.84 -17.55
C PRO A 62 10.02 -4.35 -17.33
N LEU A 63 9.00 -4.94 -16.69
CA LEU A 63 8.91 -6.37 -16.38
C LEU A 63 9.99 -6.90 -15.41
N THR A 64 10.75 -6.01 -14.76
CA THR A 64 11.77 -6.39 -13.77
C THR A 64 11.62 -5.58 -12.49
N HIS A 65 12.37 -5.98 -11.44
CA HIS A 65 12.50 -5.20 -10.19
C HIS A 65 13.76 -4.32 -10.17
N ILE A 66 14.46 -4.21 -11.31
CA ILE A 66 15.73 -3.46 -11.39
C ILE A 66 15.41 -1.97 -11.48
N SER A 67 15.83 -1.20 -10.47
CA SER A 67 15.76 0.26 -10.47
C SER A 67 16.91 0.84 -11.30
N ILE A 68 16.58 1.67 -12.28
CA ILE A 68 17.55 2.42 -13.12
C ILE A 68 17.88 3.75 -12.45
N PHE A 69 16.85 4.39 -11.89
CA PHE A 69 16.99 5.71 -11.28
C PHE A 69 16.06 5.84 -10.08
N ARG A 70 16.57 6.38 -8.97
CA ARG A 70 15.84 6.63 -7.73
C ARG A 70 15.53 8.12 -7.65
N PHE A 71 14.25 8.47 -7.64
CA PHE A 71 13.78 9.85 -7.56
C PHE A 71 13.63 10.30 -6.11
N SER A 72 13.04 9.44 -5.29
CA SER A 72 12.75 9.75 -3.90
C SER A 72 12.63 8.48 -3.04
N ASP A 73 12.46 8.69 -1.76
CA ASP A 73 12.20 7.64 -0.78
C ASP A 73 10.80 7.73 -0.20
N PRO A 74 10.22 6.59 0.21
CA PRO A 74 8.97 6.58 0.95
C PRO A 74 9.04 7.46 2.19
N ARG A 75 8.01 8.27 2.38
CA ARG A 75 7.86 9.15 3.53
C ARG A 75 6.94 8.51 4.56
N ARG A 76 7.05 8.95 5.80
CA ARG A 76 6.11 8.55 6.83
C ARG A 76 4.69 8.99 6.45
N GLY A 77 3.75 8.05 6.55
CA GLY A 77 2.36 8.25 6.15
C GLY A 77 2.02 7.77 4.74
N ASP A 78 3.02 7.60 3.86
CA ASP A 78 2.78 7.08 2.52
C ASP A 78 2.15 5.68 2.57
N ILE A 79 1.15 5.44 1.73
CA ILE A 79 0.59 4.11 1.52
C ILE A 79 1.39 3.46 0.39
N VAL A 80 2.21 2.47 0.75
CA VAL A 80 3.10 1.81 -0.20
C VAL A 80 2.55 0.46 -0.65
N VAL A 81 2.72 0.19 -1.94
CA VAL A 81 2.52 -1.13 -2.54
C VAL A 81 3.89 -1.78 -2.69
N PHE A 82 4.03 -3.00 -2.21
CA PHE A 82 5.29 -3.73 -2.26
C PHE A 82 5.10 -5.21 -2.51
N ASP A 83 6.08 -5.81 -3.19
CA ASP A 83 6.13 -7.25 -3.48
C ASP A 83 6.92 -7.92 -2.35
N SER A 84 6.19 -8.43 -1.36
CA SER A 84 6.78 -9.03 -0.16
C SER A 84 7.31 -10.43 -0.44
N LYS A 85 8.62 -10.60 -0.41
CA LYS A 85 9.26 -11.93 -0.48
C LYS A 85 8.89 -12.81 0.73
N ALA A 86 8.72 -12.21 1.91
CA ALA A 86 8.33 -12.93 3.12
C ALA A 86 6.89 -13.44 3.08
N ALA A 87 6.02 -12.83 2.26
CA ALA A 87 4.62 -13.22 2.11
C ALA A 87 4.34 -13.93 0.80
N ASP A 88 5.28 -13.92 -0.15
CA ASP A 88 5.14 -14.37 -1.53
C ASP A 88 3.90 -13.75 -2.21
N THR A 89 3.64 -12.48 -1.91
CA THR A 89 2.49 -11.76 -2.46
C THR A 89 2.67 -10.25 -2.41
N ARG A 90 1.88 -9.54 -3.21
CA ARG A 90 1.80 -8.09 -3.19
C ARG A 90 0.96 -7.62 -2.02
N LEU A 91 1.48 -6.65 -1.27
CA LEU A 91 0.85 -6.09 -0.09
C LEU A 91 0.72 -4.57 -0.20
N VAL A 92 -0.24 -4.02 0.53
CA VAL A 92 -0.48 -2.57 0.68
C VAL A 92 -0.48 -2.25 2.15
N LYS A 93 0.40 -1.34 2.60
CA LYS A 93 0.51 -0.91 4.00
C LYS A 93 0.94 0.55 4.08
N ARG A 94 0.79 1.14 5.27
CA ARG A 94 1.25 2.50 5.56
C ARG A 94 2.63 2.50 6.17
N VAL A 95 3.50 3.39 5.67
CA VAL A 95 4.84 3.61 6.23
C VAL A 95 4.72 4.33 7.57
N ILE A 96 5.20 3.68 8.63
CA ILE A 96 5.20 4.22 10.00
C ILE A 96 6.61 4.55 10.46
N GLY A 97 7.57 3.64 10.28
CA GLY A 97 8.97 3.84 10.67
C GLY A 97 9.87 3.99 9.45
N LEU A 98 10.72 5.02 9.47
CA LEU A 98 11.75 5.29 8.47
C LEU A 98 13.08 4.69 8.90
N PRO A 99 14.05 4.51 7.98
CA PRO A 99 15.40 4.06 8.33
C PRO A 99 15.99 4.88 9.47
N GLY A 100 16.45 4.20 10.53
CA GLY A 100 17.04 4.81 11.72
C GLY A 100 16.07 5.12 12.87
N ASP A 101 14.75 5.14 12.62
CA ASP A 101 13.76 5.36 13.68
C ASP A 101 13.75 4.26 14.73
N ILE A 102 13.41 4.63 15.95
CA ILE A 102 13.06 3.69 17.04
C ILE A 102 11.55 3.74 17.19
N VAL A 103 10.89 2.62 16.93
CA VAL A 103 9.43 2.51 16.94
C VAL A 103 9.02 1.49 17.99
N GLU A 104 8.04 1.83 18.81
CA GLU A 104 7.36 0.93 19.73
C GLU A 104 5.85 1.15 19.67
N MET A 105 5.10 0.14 20.09
CA MET A 105 3.65 0.25 20.21
C MET A 105 3.19 -0.49 21.47
N ARG A 106 2.32 0.15 22.25
CA ARG A 106 1.70 -0.43 23.45
C ARG A 106 0.20 -0.21 23.39
N ASP A 107 -0.54 -1.30 23.43
CA ASP A 107 -2.01 -1.29 23.36
C ASP A 107 -2.53 -0.40 22.20
N ASN A 108 -1.98 -0.65 21.02
CA ASN A 108 -2.23 0.11 19.78
C ASN A 108 -1.86 1.61 19.86
N ARG A 109 -1.08 2.03 20.86
CA ARG A 109 -0.54 3.38 20.97
C ARG A 109 0.92 3.42 20.50
N LEU A 110 1.14 4.15 19.43
CA LEU A 110 2.42 4.24 18.74
C LEU A 110 3.32 5.29 19.40
N THR A 111 4.59 4.96 19.55
CA THR A 111 5.66 5.90 19.94
C THR A 111 6.80 5.80 18.92
N ILE A 112 7.28 6.92 18.41
CA ILE A 112 8.38 6.99 17.45
C ILE A 112 9.42 7.95 17.99
N ASN A 113 10.66 7.49 18.11
CA ASN A 113 11.79 8.27 18.64
C ASN A 113 11.48 8.89 20.03
N GLY A 114 10.78 8.16 20.88
CA GLY A 114 10.37 8.60 22.21
C GLY A 114 9.18 9.57 22.25
N VAL A 115 8.62 9.93 21.10
CA VAL A 115 7.45 10.82 21.03
C VAL A 115 6.20 10.00 20.72
N ALA A 116 5.20 10.08 21.60
CA ALA A 116 3.93 9.38 21.41
C ALA A 116 3.08 10.03 20.32
N ALA A 117 2.44 9.20 19.48
CA ALA A 117 1.42 9.66 18.56
C ALA A 117 0.18 10.17 19.32
N ARG A 118 -0.52 11.13 18.73
CA ARG A 118 -1.77 11.66 19.27
C ARG A 118 -2.95 10.93 18.65
N TYR A 119 -3.97 10.68 19.47
CA TYR A 119 -5.21 10.04 19.07
C TYR A 119 -6.38 10.97 19.34
N SER A 120 -7.23 11.17 18.35
CA SER A 120 -8.42 12.03 18.43
C SER A 120 -9.60 11.39 17.71
N SER A 121 -10.79 11.99 17.86
CA SER A 121 -12.02 11.55 17.20
C SER A 121 -12.29 10.05 17.39
N VAL A 122 -12.15 9.58 18.64
CA VAL A 122 -12.38 8.17 18.97
C VAL A 122 -13.88 7.88 18.88
N GLU A 123 -14.25 6.96 18.01
CA GLU A 123 -15.63 6.52 17.78
C GLU A 123 -15.72 5.03 18.09
N HIS A 124 -16.63 4.66 18.98
CA HIS A 124 -16.91 3.28 19.34
C HIS A 124 -18.16 2.80 18.61
N THR A 125 -18.02 1.75 17.84
CA THR A 125 -19.15 1.02 17.25
C THR A 125 -19.24 -0.36 17.89
N ARG A 126 -20.27 -1.13 17.51
CA ARG A 126 -20.41 -2.52 17.99
C ARG A 126 -19.26 -3.41 17.53
N ASP A 127 -18.73 -3.16 16.32
CA ASP A 127 -17.83 -4.07 15.62
C ASP A 127 -16.38 -3.54 15.53
N ALA A 128 -16.15 -2.24 15.81
CA ALA A 128 -14.83 -1.63 15.73
C ALA A 128 -14.72 -0.34 16.57
N ILE A 129 -13.49 0.04 16.89
CA ILE A 129 -13.13 1.35 17.43
C ILE A 129 -12.35 2.09 16.33
N PHE A 130 -12.78 3.28 15.97
CA PHE A 130 -12.08 4.13 15.04
C PHE A 130 -11.40 5.27 15.77
N ALA A 131 -10.22 5.66 15.33
CA ALA A 131 -9.51 6.81 15.85
C ALA A 131 -8.71 7.49 14.72
N ILE A 132 -8.44 8.78 14.88
CA ILE A 132 -7.47 9.48 14.05
C ILE A 132 -6.13 9.45 14.78
N GLU A 133 -5.14 8.81 14.18
CA GLU A 133 -3.76 8.81 14.65
C GLU A 133 -2.98 9.91 13.93
N SER A 134 -2.21 10.70 14.68
CA SER A 134 -1.38 11.76 14.13
C SER A 134 0.01 11.79 14.76
N TYR A 135 1.03 11.97 13.92
CA TYR A 135 2.44 12.07 14.30
C TYR A 135 3.25 12.76 13.19
N GLY A 136 4.00 13.80 13.51
CA GLY A 136 4.99 14.43 12.62
C GLY A 136 4.44 14.85 11.24
N GLY A 137 3.21 15.36 11.17
CA GLY A 137 2.53 15.72 9.93
C GLY A 137 1.73 14.59 9.28
N MET A 138 1.96 13.33 9.65
CA MET A 138 1.10 12.21 9.28
C MET A 138 -0.21 12.28 10.07
N MET A 139 -1.34 12.13 9.40
CA MET A 139 -2.66 12.02 10.03
C MET A 139 -3.52 11.07 9.20
N HIS A 140 -4.07 10.04 9.85
CA HIS A 140 -4.91 9.05 9.19
C HIS A 140 -5.86 8.36 10.17
N ARG A 141 -6.93 7.78 9.64
CA ARG A 141 -7.89 7.01 10.42
C ARG A 141 -7.41 5.57 10.56
N ILE A 142 -7.52 5.04 11.78
CA ILE A 142 -7.22 3.64 12.08
C ILE A 142 -8.47 2.92 12.59
N GLU A 143 -8.47 1.61 12.45
CA GLU A 143 -9.49 0.70 12.95
C GLU A 143 -8.85 -0.26 13.96
N LEU A 144 -9.49 -0.42 15.13
CA LEU A 144 -9.09 -1.29 16.22
C LEU A 144 -10.21 -2.27 16.53
N ALA A 145 -9.88 -3.46 17.03
CA ALA A 145 -10.86 -4.42 17.50
C ALA A 145 -11.57 -3.90 18.75
N PRO A 146 -12.90 -4.09 18.88
CA PRO A 146 -13.66 -3.62 20.05
C PRO A 146 -13.37 -4.42 21.32
N THR A 147 -12.83 -5.63 21.18
CA THR A 147 -12.56 -6.55 22.29
C THR A 147 -11.25 -6.27 23.03
N GLY A 148 -10.56 -5.18 22.69
CA GLY A 148 -9.31 -4.79 23.32
C GLY A 148 -8.06 -5.31 22.59
N ALA A 149 -6.92 -5.25 23.27
CA ALA A 149 -5.61 -5.52 22.70
C ALA A 149 -5.47 -6.96 22.16
N SER A 150 -5.11 -7.06 20.87
CA SER A 150 -4.72 -8.32 20.25
C SER A 150 -3.25 -8.63 20.55
N ARG A 151 -2.78 -9.83 20.16
CA ARG A 151 -1.35 -10.18 20.22
C ARG A 151 -0.45 -9.26 19.37
N PHE A 152 -1.04 -8.47 18.48
CA PHE A 152 -0.34 -7.53 17.61
C PHE A 152 -0.41 -6.09 18.09
N SER A 153 -1.15 -5.81 19.17
CA SER A 153 -1.34 -4.46 19.68
C SER A 153 -0.12 -3.87 20.37
N SER A 154 0.87 -4.71 20.71
CA SER A 154 2.07 -4.27 21.43
C SER A 154 3.33 -4.93 20.88
N PHE A 155 4.38 -4.13 20.74
CA PHE A 155 5.75 -4.59 20.50
C PHE A 155 6.73 -3.60 21.15
N GLY A 156 7.86 -4.11 21.60
CA GLY A 156 8.91 -3.30 22.24
C GLY A 156 9.63 -2.39 21.26
N PRO A 157 10.53 -1.50 21.76
CA PRO A 157 11.26 -0.61 20.90
C PRO A 157 12.15 -1.39 19.93
N VAL A 158 11.95 -1.12 18.63
CA VAL A 158 12.73 -1.69 17.53
C VAL A 158 13.35 -0.58 16.71
N LYS A 159 14.63 -0.67 16.42
CA LYS A 159 15.31 0.26 15.51
C LYS A 159 15.13 -0.21 14.08
N VAL A 160 14.59 0.65 13.23
CA VAL A 160 14.43 0.38 11.80
C VAL A 160 15.81 0.38 11.13
N PRO A 161 16.22 -0.73 10.48
CA PRO A 161 17.52 -0.80 9.82
C PRO A 161 17.61 0.15 8.62
N GLN A 162 18.83 0.43 8.15
CA GLN A 162 19.05 1.20 6.92
C GLN A 162 18.42 0.49 5.72
N ASP A 163 17.88 1.26 4.77
CA ASP A 163 17.19 0.79 3.57
C ASP A 163 15.99 -0.14 3.86
N ARG A 164 15.42 -0.05 5.06
CA ARG A 164 14.19 -0.78 5.43
C ARG A 164 13.16 0.15 6.03
N TYR A 165 11.90 -0.28 5.99
CA TYR A 165 10.75 0.47 6.50
C TYR A 165 9.94 -0.41 7.44
N LEU A 166 9.40 0.21 8.50
CA LEU A 166 8.38 -0.40 9.32
C LEU A 166 7.02 0.07 8.78
N VAL A 167 6.20 -0.88 8.37
CA VAL A 167 4.88 -0.59 7.83
C VAL A 167 3.79 -1.24 8.68
N LEU A 168 2.67 -0.56 8.85
CA LEU A 168 1.48 -1.08 9.55
C LEU A 168 0.25 -1.00 8.64
N GLY A 169 -0.71 -1.89 8.89
CA GLY A 169 -2.06 -1.73 8.37
C GLY A 169 -2.85 -0.72 9.18
N ASP A 170 -3.76 0.00 8.54
CA ASP A 170 -4.66 0.92 9.24
C ASP A 170 -5.69 0.15 10.08
N ASN A 171 -6.04 -1.10 9.71
CA ASN A 171 -6.76 -2.06 10.54
C ASN A 171 -5.75 -2.77 11.46
N ARG A 172 -5.44 -2.15 12.59
CA ARG A 172 -4.35 -2.51 13.49
C ARG A 172 -4.38 -3.95 13.97
N ASP A 173 -5.55 -4.43 14.37
CA ASP A 173 -5.70 -5.75 14.94
C ASP A 173 -5.96 -6.85 13.91
N ASN A 174 -6.17 -6.46 12.63
CA ASN A 174 -6.41 -7.37 11.51
C ASN A 174 -5.45 -7.13 10.34
N SER A 175 -4.16 -7.03 10.64
CA SER A 175 -3.12 -6.80 9.63
C SER A 175 -1.88 -7.65 9.87
N ALA A 176 -1.49 -8.44 8.87
CA ALA A 176 -0.20 -9.12 8.81
C ALA A 176 0.85 -8.20 8.15
N ASP A 177 1.41 -7.30 8.94
CA ASP A 177 2.37 -6.27 8.55
C ASP A 177 3.75 -6.49 9.16
N SER A 178 4.54 -5.43 9.39
CA SER A 178 5.90 -5.55 9.96
C SER A 178 5.97 -6.22 11.31
N ARG A 179 4.88 -6.25 12.07
CA ARG A 179 4.78 -6.96 13.37
C ARG A 179 4.87 -8.49 13.22
N VAL A 180 4.49 -8.99 12.03
CA VAL A 180 4.47 -10.43 11.70
C VAL A 180 5.60 -10.79 10.74
N ARG A 181 5.86 -9.92 9.74
CA ARG A 181 6.72 -10.20 8.59
C ARG A 181 8.07 -9.49 8.64
N GLY A 182 8.29 -8.66 9.65
CA GLY A 182 9.51 -7.86 9.79
C GLY A 182 9.53 -6.61 8.89
N PHE A 183 10.68 -5.97 8.85
CA PHE A 183 10.89 -4.74 8.08
C PHE A 183 10.88 -4.99 6.58
N ILE A 184 10.31 -4.06 5.83
CA ILE A 184 10.21 -4.15 4.37
C ILE A 184 11.45 -3.52 3.74
N PRO A 185 12.23 -4.27 2.93
CA PRO A 185 13.34 -3.70 2.18
C PRO A 185 12.88 -2.64 1.17
N ARG A 186 13.65 -1.56 1.03
CA ARG A 186 13.35 -0.49 0.07
C ARG A 186 13.14 -1.02 -1.36
N GLY A 187 13.92 -2.02 -1.76
CA GLY A 187 13.83 -2.61 -3.11
C GLY A 187 12.55 -3.39 -3.39
N GLU A 188 11.79 -3.80 -2.36
CA GLU A 188 10.49 -4.47 -2.52
C GLU A 188 9.34 -3.48 -2.75
N ILE A 189 9.53 -2.18 -2.42
CA ILE A 189 8.49 -1.15 -2.58
C ILE A 189 8.35 -0.81 -4.07
N VAL A 190 7.18 -1.06 -4.62
CA VAL A 190 6.86 -0.90 -6.05
C VAL A 190 6.42 0.52 -6.37
N GLY A 191 5.62 1.14 -5.50
CA GLY A 191 5.08 2.48 -5.73
C GLY A 191 4.20 2.97 -4.57
N ASP A 192 3.67 4.16 -4.77
CA ASP A 192 2.79 4.87 -3.85
C ASP A 192 1.34 4.78 -4.30
N ALA A 193 0.42 4.51 -3.37
CA ALA A 193 -1.02 4.47 -3.62
C ALA A 193 -1.69 5.71 -3.01
N ARG A 194 -2.24 6.58 -3.86
CA ARG A 194 -2.88 7.84 -3.41
C ARG A 194 -4.35 7.95 -3.75
N THR A 195 -4.87 7.07 -4.60
CA THR A 195 -6.24 7.23 -5.09
C THR A 195 -6.91 5.88 -5.25
N VAL A 196 -8.14 5.78 -4.78
CA VAL A 196 -9.09 4.71 -5.16
C VAL A 196 -9.71 5.11 -6.49
N VAL A 197 -9.48 4.35 -7.55
CA VAL A 197 -10.03 4.63 -8.89
C VAL A 197 -11.46 4.14 -9.00
N LEU A 198 -11.71 2.95 -8.48
CA LEU A 198 -12.99 2.24 -8.56
C LEU A 198 -13.18 1.43 -7.29
N SER A 199 -14.40 1.30 -6.82
CA SER A 199 -14.76 0.44 -5.69
C SER A 199 -16.02 -0.36 -5.99
N VAL A 200 -16.00 -1.65 -5.64
CA VAL A 200 -17.16 -2.54 -5.75
C VAL A 200 -17.41 -3.24 -4.42
N ASP A 201 -18.67 -3.47 -4.11
CA ASP A 201 -19.09 -4.15 -2.90
C ASP A 201 -19.25 -5.65 -3.15
N TYR A 202 -18.37 -6.47 -2.59
CA TYR A 202 -18.39 -7.93 -2.76
C TYR A 202 -19.60 -8.56 -2.06
N ASP A 203 -20.08 -7.95 -0.98
CA ASP A 203 -21.22 -8.45 -0.20
C ASP A 203 -22.57 -8.08 -0.85
N ARG A 204 -22.53 -7.13 -1.81
CA ARG A 204 -23.70 -6.64 -2.53
C ARG A 204 -23.60 -6.85 -4.06
N TYR A 205 -23.36 -8.07 -4.48
CA TYR A 205 -23.30 -8.46 -5.90
C TYR A 205 -22.39 -7.57 -6.77
N TYR A 206 -21.25 -7.13 -6.22
CA TYR A 206 -20.29 -6.24 -6.90
C TYR A 206 -20.88 -4.88 -7.32
N LEU A 207 -21.89 -4.38 -6.61
CA LEU A 207 -22.42 -3.05 -6.88
C LEU A 207 -21.35 -1.99 -6.67
N PRO A 208 -21.25 -0.99 -7.57
CA PRO A 208 -20.28 0.10 -7.42
C PRO A 208 -20.56 0.95 -6.19
N ARG A 209 -19.51 1.26 -5.41
CA ARG A 209 -19.54 2.26 -4.34
C ARG A 209 -19.12 3.61 -4.93
N MET A 210 -20.08 4.37 -5.44
CA MET A 210 -19.85 5.60 -6.20
C MET A 210 -19.14 6.68 -5.36
N ASP A 211 -19.39 6.72 -4.04
CA ASP A 211 -18.78 7.63 -3.06
C ASP A 211 -17.27 7.43 -2.87
N ARG A 212 -16.74 6.30 -3.37
CA ARG A 212 -15.32 5.96 -3.30
C ARG A 212 -14.57 6.12 -4.62
N PHE A 213 -15.26 6.49 -5.70
CA PHE A 213 -14.60 6.70 -6.99
C PHE A 213 -13.74 7.96 -6.95
N PHE A 214 -12.48 7.85 -7.40
CA PHE A 214 -11.46 8.91 -7.39
C PHE A 214 -11.20 9.52 -6.01
N ARG A 215 -11.45 8.74 -4.96
CA ARG A 215 -11.19 9.16 -3.58
C ARG A 215 -9.69 9.19 -3.30
N GLU A 216 -9.21 10.30 -2.78
CA GLU A 216 -7.84 10.40 -2.24
C GLU A 216 -7.69 9.62 -0.93
N LEU A 217 -6.47 9.07 -0.69
CA LEU A 217 -6.13 8.17 0.41
C LEU A 217 -5.25 8.85 1.46
#